data_653390e802b5aecc55ab447b81a893f1
#
_entry.id   653390e802b5aecc55ab447b81a893f1
#
_cell.length_a   1.000
_cell.length_b   1.000
_cell.length_c   1.000
_cell.angle_alpha   90.00
_cell.angle_beta   90.00
_cell.angle_gamma   90.00
#
_symmetry.space_group_name_H-M   'P 1'
#
loop_
_entity.id
_entity.type
_entity.pdbx_description
1 polymer ?
#
loop_
_entity_poly.entity_id
_entity_poly.type
_entity_poly.pdbx_seq_one_letter_code
_entity_poly.pdbx_strand_id
1 'polypeptide(L)'
;MMKKLISLLLAVLMLFTFAGCGGGGDGGGGKPSGNPDDGKIVVWVGEESAEFYQKACDDFVKNNPDFGYTVTVKGMDTGAVAGTVTNDPSAAADIFTVAHDNIGKLASTQCAKPIADESLIRQVKADNPASFQNVIYSTLNGKEYLYGVPYISQALFLYYNKEKVTDAQAESFEGLREAARAAGTKAITVTGDDGFNNSFALLATRVPDHETTVKLFQGAEAVSGGSKGESNCQGDDTVAIVRWLQEYYADPNGFKWASSDGWEADLKNGGALAVIGGAWHYNSAKAALSETNLGIALIPTFTLTESACAGLSGVKAGDVYRGGTFADCKVFMINAHSATEKYNALQTLVKYMSSKEVQNESYVNCLNVPAYVGASDFIKSCYDSGKVTESQYMLACKQVEMAEWGIPQPFLTGTLNTYYYSKNAPAVLRAMIEKSPYPTTGDVILSETESLEGVRKGLYMMEYLWMHGVNPKDFPADLPVKA
;
A
#
# COMPACT_ATOMS: atom_id res chain seq x y z
N MET A 1 -4.48 -53.59 3.88
CA MET A 1 -5.89 -53.53 4.27
C MET A 1 -5.98 -52.70 5.54
N MET A 2 -6.91 -51.83 5.70
CA MET A 2 -7.07 -50.85 6.77
C MET A 2 -6.21 -49.57 6.65
N LYS A 3 -6.52 -48.68 5.71
CA LYS A 3 -6.29 -47.26 5.69
C LYS A 3 -7.13 -46.60 4.58
N LYS A 4 -8.42 -46.87 4.55
CA LYS A 4 -9.40 -46.17 3.72
C LYS A 4 -10.72 -46.23 4.45
N LEU A 5 -10.93 -45.37 5.43
CA LEU A 5 -12.24 -45.10 6.06
C LEU A 5 -12.02 -44.06 7.17
N ILE A 6 -11.89 -42.80 6.81
CA ILE A 6 -12.19 -41.60 7.61
C ILE A 6 -12.09 -40.38 6.64
N SER A 7 -13.07 -40.22 5.81
CA SER A 7 -13.28 -38.98 5.04
C SER A 7 -14.71 -39.01 4.48
N LEU A 8 -15.66 -39.17 5.38
CA LEU A 8 -17.08 -39.09 5.01
C LEU A 8 -17.89 -38.91 6.30
N LEU A 9 -17.97 -37.67 6.81
CA LEU A 9 -19.00 -37.21 7.76
C LEU A 9 -18.69 -35.78 8.18
N LEU A 10 -19.17 -34.83 7.41
CA LEU A 10 -19.58 -33.49 7.86
C LEU A 10 -20.17 -32.72 6.67
N ALA A 11 -21.22 -33.29 6.10
CA ALA A 11 -22.19 -32.53 5.32
C ALA A 11 -23.50 -32.59 6.07
N VAL A 12 -23.69 -31.72 7.05
CA VAL A 12 -25.01 -31.52 7.69
C VAL A 12 -25.69 -30.35 7.00
N LEU A 13 -26.69 -30.71 6.19
CA LEU A 13 -27.71 -29.85 5.65
C LEU A 13 -28.29 -28.93 6.74
N MET A 14 -28.26 -27.63 6.51
CA MET A 14 -29.27 -26.73 7.05
C MET A 14 -30.22 -26.34 5.91
N LEU A 15 -31.30 -27.10 5.82
CA LEU A 15 -32.49 -26.74 5.09
C LEU A 15 -33.30 -25.78 5.99
N PHE A 16 -33.31 -24.51 5.64
CA PHE A 16 -34.34 -23.61 6.13
C PHE A 16 -35.50 -23.60 5.15
N THR A 17 -36.62 -24.12 5.63
CA THR A 17 -37.91 -24.10 4.97
C THR A 17 -38.45 -22.66 4.88
N PHE A 18 -38.65 -22.20 3.67
CA PHE A 18 -39.46 -21.03 3.39
C PHE A 18 -40.94 -21.40 3.52
N ALA A 19 -41.62 -20.88 4.54
CA ALA A 19 -43.06 -20.84 4.56
C ALA A 19 -43.50 -19.59 3.80
N GLY A 20 -44.08 -19.78 2.62
CA GLY A 20 -44.71 -18.71 1.89
C GLY A 20 -46.05 -18.32 2.48
N CYS A 21 -46.33 -17.01 2.53
CA CYS A 21 -47.67 -16.47 2.53
C CYS A 21 -47.79 -15.45 1.41
N GLY A 22 -48.62 -15.73 0.44
CA GLY A 22 -48.94 -14.87 -0.68
C GLY A 22 -49.92 -13.77 -0.28
N GLY A 23 -49.80 -12.66 -0.97
CA GLY A 23 -50.76 -11.54 -0.96
C GLY A 23 -50.27 -10.49 -2.00
N GLY A 24 -51.05 -10.38 -3.07
CA GLY A 24 -50.72 -9.55 -4.25
C GLY A 24 -50.92 -8.05 -3.99
N GLY A 25 -50.36 -7.23 -4.87
CA GLY A 25 -50.73 -5.85 -5.10
C GLY A 25 -49.57 -4.90 -5.40
N ASP A 26 -49.51 -4.48 -6.64
CA ASP A 26 -49.09 -3.20 -7.19
C ASP A 26 -47.61 -2.78 -7.21
N GLY A 27 -47.25 -2.35 -8.43
CA GLY A 27 -45.97 -1.81 -8.81
C GLY A 27 -45.57 -0.53 -8.09
N GLY A 28 -44.32 -0.52 -7.67
CA GLY A 28 -43.63 0.64 -7.15
C GLY A 28 -42.13 0.39 -7.22
N GLY A 29 -41.43 1.27 -7.94
CA GLY A 29 -39.98 1.20 -8.12
C GLY A 29 -39.26 0.97 -6.80
N GLY A 30 -38.52 -0.14 -6.70
CA GLY A 30 -37.81 -0.51 -5.50
C GLY A 30 -36.75 0.54 -5.18
N LYS A 31 -36.93 1.24 -4.07
CA LYS A 31 -35.85 1.92 -3.38
C LYS A 31 -34.83 0.86 -2.95
N PRO A 32 -33.53 1.11 -3.07
CA PRO A 32 -32.54 0.25 -2.45
C PRO A 32 -32.85 0.20 -0.95
N SER A 33 -33.15 -0.98 -0.44
CA SER A 33 -33.39 -1.17 1.00
C SER A 33 -32.04 -1.11 1.70
N GLY A 34 -31.65 0.07 2.16
CA GLY A 34 -30.58 0.20 3.14
C GLY A 34 -30.96 -0.55 4.43
N ASN A 35 -29.94 -0.94 5.22
CA ASN A 35 -30.18 -1.49 6.55
C ASN A 35 -31.07 -0.54 7.37
N PRO A 36 -31.99 -1.06 8.19
CA PRO A 36 -32.85 -0.21 9.02
C PRO A 36 -31.98 0.58 10.02
N ASP A 37 -32.39 1.80 10.33
CA ASP A 37 -31.80 2.56 11.43
C ASP A 37 -32.20 1.91 12.77
N ASP A 38 -31.19 1.33 13.45
CA ASP A 38 -31.33 0.64 14.72
C ASP A 38 -30.76 1.43 15.92
N GLY A 39 -30.43 2.71 15.69
CA GLY A 39 -29.78 3.58 16.68
C GLY A 39 -28.35 3.23 16.99
N LYS A 40 -27.69 2.41 16.13
CA LYS A 40 -26.31 1.97 16.28
C LYS A 40 -25.50 2.33 15.05
N ILE A 41 -24.23 2.65 15.26
CA ILE A 41 -23.22 2.82 14.22
C ILE A 41 -22.11 1.80 14.45
N VAL A 42 -21.74 1.06 13.42
CA VAL A 42 -20.60 0.13 13.43
C VAL A 42 -19.46 0.74 12.64
N VAL A 43 -18.25 0.72 13.20
CA VAL A 43 -17.02 1.23 12.59
C VAL A 43 -15.99 0.11 12.51
N TRP A 44 -15.38 -0.08 11.34
CA TRP A 44 -14.24 -0.98 11.17
C TRP A 44 -12.94 -0.17 10.98
N VAL A 45 -11.94 -0.48 11.81
CA VAL A 45 -10.59 0.11 11.78
C VAL A 45 -9.55 -1.00 11.78
N GLY A 46 -8.28 -0.68 11.61
CA GLY A 46 -7.18 -1.65 11.80
C GLY A 46 -7.23 -2.30 13.19
N GLU A 47 -6.92 -3.60 13.27
CA GLU A 47 -7.00 -4.37 14.52
C GLU A 47 -6.24 -3.70 15.67
N GLU A 48 -5.07 -3.16 15.39
CA GLU A 48 -4.18 -2.48 16.34
C GLU A 48 -4.76 -1.16 16.89
N SER A 49 -5.75 -0.61 16.22
CA SER A 49 -6.34 0.71 16.55
C SER A 49 -7.76 0.61 17.14
N ALA A 50 -8.33 -0.59 17.21
CA ALA A 50 -9.74 -0.78 17.56
C ALA A 50 -10.08 -0.29 18.97
N GLU A 51 -9.25 -0.63 19.96
CA GLU A 51 -9.47 -0.21 21.36
C GLU A 51 -9.39 1.32 21.50
N PHE A 52 -8.40 1.94 20.85
CA PHE A 52 -8.26 3.38 20.84
C PHE A 52 -9.47 4.08 20.23
N TYR A 53 -9.91 3.67 19.03
CA TYR A 53 -11.08 4.28 18.39
C TYR A 53 -12.39 3.99 19.10
N GLN A 54 -12.54 2.82 19.77
CA GLN A 54 -13.71 2.57 20.62
C GLN A 54 -13.77 3.61 21.74
N LYS A 55 -12.66 3.81 22.45
CA LYS A 55 -12.59 4.82 23.51
C LYS A 55 -12.86 6.24 23.00
N ALA A 56 -12.26 6.63 21.86
CA ALA A 56 -12.49 7.94 21.26
C ALA A 56 -13.96 8.15 20.88
N CYS A 57 -14.62 7.12 20.32
CA CYS A 57 -16.04 7.18 19.99
C CYS A 57 -16.93 7.25 21.25
N ASP A 58 -16.61 6.52 22.33
CA ASP A 58 -17.32 6.59 23.59
C ASP A 58 -17.22 8.00 24.21
N ASP A 59 -16.02 8.58 24.20
CA ASP A 59 -15.79 9.96 24.67
C ASP A 59 -16.54 10.98 23.79
N PHE A 60 -16.58 10.77 22.47
CA PHE A 60 -17.38 11.59 21.57
C PHE A 60 -18.88 11.53 21.89
N VAL A 61 -19.46 10.35 22.00
CA VAL A 61 -20.88 10.16 22.31
C VAL A 61 -21.22 10.79 23.66
N LYS A 62 -20.40 10.58 24.67
CA LYS A 62 -20.56 11.17 26.00
C LYS A 62 -20.59 12.72 25.98
N ASN A 63 -19.73 13.32 25.16
CA ASN A 63 -19.60 14.77 25.05
C ASN A 63 -20.61 15.41 24.08
N ASN A 64 -21.35 14.58 23.31
CA ASN A 64 -22.37 15.00 22.34
C ASN A 64 -23.68 14.24 22.57
N PRO A 65 -24.42 14.54 23.64
CA PRO A 65 -25.63 13.79 24.04
C PRO A 65 -26.71 13.82 22.95
N ASP A 66 -26.75 14.84 22.12
CA ASP A 66 -27.71 14.97 21.00
C ASP A 66 -27.32 14.16 19.77
N PHE A 67 -26.19 13.44 19.79
CA PHE A 67 -25.74 12.60 18.66
C PHE A 67 -26.72 11.45 18.37
N GLY A 68 -27.35 10.88 19.40
CA GLY A 68 -28.47 9.96 19.27
C GLY A 68 -28.13 8.53 18.87
N TYR A 69 -26.85 8.19 18.67
CA TYR A 69 -26.38 6.85 18.29
C TYR A 69 -25.37 6.30 19.29
N THR A 70 -25.41 4.97 19.46
CA THR A 70 -24.29 4.24 20.07
C THR A 70 -23.30 3.83 18.99
N VAL A 71 -22.00 3.80 19.33
CA VAL A 71 -20.94 3.44 18.37
C VAL A 71 -20.24 2.17 18.84
N THR A 72 -20.06 1.21 17.94
CA THR A 72 -19.27 -0.01 18.17
C THR A 72 -18.13 -0.05 17.16
N VAL A 73 -16.90 -0.09 17.66
CA VAL A 73 -15.69 -0.20 16.83
C VAL A 73 -15.20 -1.65 16.82
N LYS A 74 -14.84 -2.17 15.66
CA LYS A 74 -14.27 -3.50 15.47
C LYS A 74 -12.95 -3.43 14.73
N GLY A 75 -11.97 -4.20 15.19
CA GLY A 75 -10.72 -4.42 14.48
C GLY A 75 -10.94 -5.32 13.26
N MET A 76 -10.33 -4.94 12.15
CA MET A 76 -10.34 -5.71 10.90
C MET A 76 -8.96 -5.62 10.24
N ASP A 77 -8.55 -6.69 9.57
CA ASP A 77 -7.44 -6.61 8.65
C ASP A 77 -7.78 -5.63 7.51
N THR A 78 -7.09 -4.48 7.49
CA THR A 78 -7.35 -3.40 6.51
C THR A 78 -7.16 -3.85 5.07
N GLY A 79 -6.31 -4.84 4.79
CA GLY A 79 -6.15 -5.42 3.46
C GLY A 79 -7.37 -6.21 3.00
N ALA A 80 -8.13 -6.82 3.93
CA ALA A 80 -9.33 -7.61 3.63
C ALA A 80 -10.62 -6.78 3.55
N VAL A 81 -10.66 -5.58 4.14
CA VAL A 81 -11.89 -4.77 4.28
C VAL A 81 -12.58 -4.50 2.95
N ALA A 82 -11.84 -4.02 1.94
CA ALA A 82 -12.43 -3.68 0.64
C ALA A 82 -13.08 -4.89 -0.04
N GLY A 83 -12.46 -6.08 0.07
CA GLY A 83 -13.03 -7.33 -0.41
C GLY A 83 -14.30 -7.71 0.35
N THR A 84 -14.27 -7.63 1.67
CA THR A 84 -15.41 -7.94 2.54
C THR A 84 -16.61 -7.03 2.24
N VAL A 85 -16.38 -5.71 2.15
CA VAL A 85 -17.42 -4.71 1.81
C VAL A 85 -18.00 -4.96 0.41
N THR A 86 -17.16 -5.30 -0.57
CA THR A 86 -17.62 -5.55 -1.93
C THR A 86 -18.46 -6.84 -2.03
N ASN A 87 -18.13 -7.86 -1.24
CA ASN A 87 -18.85 -9.15 -1.25
C ASN A 87 -20.20 -9.08 -0.58
N ASP A 88 -20.30 -8.35 0.54
CA ASP A 88 -21.58 -8.14 1.25
C ASP A 88 -21.64 -6.75 1.89
N PRO A 89 -21.97 -5.72 1.12
CA PRO A 89 -22.01 -4.36 1.63
C PRO A 89 -23.10 -4.13 2.68
N SER A 90 -24.16 -4.98 2.69
CA SER A 90 -25.26 -4.87 3.66
C SER A 90 -24.86 -5.37 5.04
N ALA A 91 -23.95 -6.33 5.13
CA ALA A 91 -23.42 -6.84 6.39
C ALA A 91 -22.17 -6.09 6.86
N ALA A 92 -21.62 -5.21 6.03
CA ALA A 92 -20.43 -4.43 6.36
C ALA A 92 -20.76 -3.28 7.35
N ALA A 93 -19.71 -2.74 7.99
CA ALA A 93 -19.81 -1.60 8.89
C ALA A 93 -20.37 -0.34 8.19
N ASP A 94 -20.97 0.55 8.98
CA ASP A 94 -21.44 1.86 8.50
C ASP A 94 -20.30 2.78 8.07
N ILE A 95 -19.19 2.71 8.81
CA ILE A 95 -17.92 3.39 8.50
C ILE A 95 -16.82 2.32 8.48
N PHE A 96 -15.94 2.37 7.50
CA PHE A 96 -14.83 1.44 7.42
C PHE A 96 -13.55 2.14 6.92
N THR A 97 -12.40 1.54 7.21
CA THR A 97 -11.10 2.06 6.80
C THR A 97 -10.44 1.17 5.76
N VAL A 98 -9.85 1.80 4.76
CA VAL A 98 -9.07 1.15 3.69
C VAL A 98 -7.89 2.01 3.30
N ALA A 99 -6.90 1.44 2.62
CA ALA A 99 -5.94 2.22 1.86
C ALA A 99 -6.65 2.92 0.68
N HIS A 100 -6.23 4.15 0.35
CA HIS A 100 -6.93 5.02 -0.61
C HIS A 100 -7.08 4.42 -2.01
N ASP A 101 -6.18 3.55 -2.43
CA ASP A 101 -6.21 2.85 -3.71
C ASP A 101 -7.48 2.01 -3.95
N ASN A 102 -8.18 1.64 -2.87
CA ASN A 102 -9.46 0.94 -2.92
C ASN A 102 -10.67 1.86 -3.20
N ILE A 103 -10.51 3.18 -3.14
CA ILE A 103 -11.61 4.15 -3.32
C ILE A 103 -12.28 3.96 -4.68
N GLY A 104 -11.51 3.85 -5.75
CA GLY A 104 -12.04 3.69 -7.10
C GLY A 104 -12.92 2.44 -7.25
N LYS A 105 -12.49 1.31 -6.68
CA LYS A 105 -13.26 0.07 -6.65
C LYS A 105 -14.56 0.22 -5.87
N LEU A 106 -14.48 0.73 -4.64
CA LEU A 106 -15.64 0.85 -3.74
C LEU A 106 -16.66 1.89 -4.23
N ALA A 107 -16.20 2.97 -4.86
CA ALA A 107 -17.07 3.97 -5.49
C ALA A 107 -17.77 3.42 -6.75
N SER A 108 -17.03 2.77 -7.64
CA SER A 108 -17.58 2.22 -8.90
C SER A 108 -18.57 1.07 -8.67
N THR A 109 -18.39 0.27 -7.62
CA THR A 109 -19.31 -0.81 -7.22
C THR A 109 -20.46 -0.31 -6.33
N GLN A 110 -20.55 1.01 -6.09
CA GLN A 110 -21.57 1.62 -5.24
C GLN A 110 -21.58 1.08 -3.80
N CYS A 111 -20.45 0.58 -3.32
CA CYS A 111 -20.29 0.13 -1.93
C CYS A 111 -19.95 1.29 -0.99
N ALA A 112 -19.44 2.40 -1.51
CA ALA A 112 -19.14 3.59 -0.73
C ALA A 112 -20.01 4.77 -1.14
N LYS A 113 -20.36 5.62 -0.17
CA LYS A 113 -21.14 6.84 -0.36
C LYS A 113 -20.21 8.07 -0.34
N PRO A 114 -20.38 9.02 -1.27
CA PRO A 114 -19.57 10.24 -1.26
C PRO A 114 -19.86 11.09 -0.04
N ILE A 115 -18.89 11.88 0.40
CA ILE A 115 -19.04 12.88 1.45
C ILE A 115 -19.77 14.09 0.89
N ALA A 116 -20.80 14.57 1.60
CA ALA A 116 -21.59 15.72 1.23
C ALA A 116 -21.51 16.89 2.24
N ASP A 117 -20.98 16.64 3.45
CA ASP A 117 -20.78 17.68 4.46
C ASP A 117 -19.70 18.64 4.02
N GLU A 118 -20.10 19.87 3.66
CA GLU A 118 -19.17 20.89 3.19
C GLU A 118 -18.12 21.29 4.25
N SER A 119 -18.45 21.14 5.54
CA SER A 119 -17.49 21.47 6.61
C SER A 119 -16.40 20.41 6.70
N LEU A 120 -16.73 19.14 6.51
CA LEU A 120 -15.77 18.05 6.41
C LEU A 120 -14.93 18.17 5.14
N ILE A 121 -15.55 18.50 3.99
CA ILE A 121 -14.81 18.73 2.73
C ILE A 121 -13.81 19.88 2.88
N ARG A 122 -14.20 20.99 3.54
CA ARG A 122 -13.27 22.10 3.84
C ARG A 122 -12.15 21.67 4.78
N GLN A 123 -12.44 20.89 5.82
CA GLN A 123 -11.43 20.35 6.72
C GLN A 123 -10.40 19.51 5.96
N VAL A 124 -10.86 18.57 5.15
CA VAL A 124 -9.97 17.71 4.33
C VAL A 124 -9.07 18.55 3.42
N LYS A 125 -9.64 19.57 2.74
CA LYS A 125 -8.86 20.47 1.86
C LYS A 125 -7.83 21.31 2.63
N ALA A 126 -8.14 21.74 3.84
CA ALA A 126 -7.24 22.58 4.64
C ALA A 126 -6.14 21.76 5.33
N ASP A 127 -6.46 20.56 5.76
CA ASP A 127 -5.61 19.78 6.64
C ASP A 127 -4.69 18.78 5.91
N ASN A 128 -5.07 18.31 4.72
CA ASN A 128 -4.31 17.26 4.05
C ASN A 128 -3.40 17.80 2.93
N PRO A 129 -2.23 17.17 2.70
CA PRO A 129 -1.33 17.55 1.61
C PRO A 129 -1.97 17.34 0.23
N ALA A 130 -1.52 18.09 -0.76
CA ALA A 130 -2.05 18.03 -2.13
C ALA A 130 -1.95 16.62 -2.75
N SER A 131 -0.89 15.88 -2.40
CA SER A 131 -0.70 14.49 -2.85
C SER A 131 -1.86 13.59 -2.41
N PHE A 132 -2.34 13.71 -1.17
CA PHE A 132 -3.50 12.94 -0.70
C PHE A 132 -4.80 13.46 -1.31
N GLN A 133 -4.95 14.78 -1.46
CA GLN A 133 -6.15 15.35 -2.09
C GLN A 133 -6.36 14.85 -3.52
N ASN A 134 -5.32 14.54 -4.26
CA ASN A 134 -5.41 14.03 -5.62
C ASN A 134 -5.91 12.56 -5.71
N VAL A 135 -5.92 11.82 -4.60
CA VAL A 135 -6.21 10.37 -4.59
C VAL A 135 -7.42 9.97 -3.73
N ILE A 136 -8.15 10.92 -3.15
CA ILE A 136 -9.30 10.64 -2.27
C ILE A 136 -10.66 10.93 -2.92
N TYR A 137 -10.65 11.35 -4.18
CA TYR A 137 -11.84 11.63 -4.97
C TYR A 137 -12.09 10.52 -5.98
N SER A 138 -13.35 10.33 -6.36
CA SER A 138 -13.75 9.47 -7.48
C SER A 138 -14.91 10.08 -8.24
N THR A 139 -15.04 9.70 -9.50
CA THR A 139 -16.07 10.24 -10.40
C THR A 139 -17.34 9.40 -10.38
N LEU A 140 -18.48 10.05 -10.15
CA LEU A 140 -19.80 9.46 -10.26
C LEU A 140 -20.66 10.32 -11.23
N ASN A 141 -21.16 9.72 -12.30
CA ASN A 141 -21.96 10.41 -13.32
C ASN A 141 -21.27 11.65 -13.90
N GLY A 142 -19.96 11.57 -14.14
CA GLY A 142 -19.16 12.66 -14.72
C GLY A 142 -18.83 13.80 -13.75
N LYS A 143 -19.19 13.67 -12.47
CA LYS A 143 -18.84 14.64 -11.43
C LYS A 143 -17.95 13.99 -10.36
N GLU A 144 -16.93 14.72 -9.96
CA GLU A 144 -16.00 14.31 -8.93
C GLU A 144 -16.56 14.55 -7.52
N TYR A 145 -16.38 13.58 -6.63
CA TYR A 145 -16.81 13.62 -5.24
C TYR A 145 -15.72 13.09 -4.31
N LEU A 146 -15.66 13.65 -3.12
CA LEU A 146 -14.84 13.14 -2.02
C LEU A 146 -15.45 11.83 -1.48
N TYR A 147 -14.66 10.75 -1.46
CA TYR A 147 -15.08 9.45 -0.90
C TYR A 147 -14.27 9.02 0.31
N GLY A 148 -12.99 9.39 0.36
CA GLY A 148 -12.09 9.02 1.45
C GLY A 148 -11.67 10.20 2.30
N VAL A 149 -11.66 10.06 3.63
CA VAL A 149 -11.17 11.08 4.56
C VAL A 149 -9.87 10.57 5.19
N PRO A 150 -8.70 11.16 4.85
CA PRO A 150 -7.40 10.69 5.33
C PRO A 150 -7.26 10.79 6.85
N TYR A 151 -6.59 9.79 7.46
CA TYR A 151 -6.29 9.80 8.89
C TYR A 151 -4.93 9.20 9.26
N ILE A 152 -4.33 8.40 8.38
CA ILE A 152 -2.98 7.84 8.52
C ILE A 152 -2.21 8.08 7.23
N SER A 153 -0.99 8.60 7.34
CA SER A 153 -0.01 8.62 6.26
C SER A 153 0.72 7.28 6.18
N GLN A 154 1.05 6.81 4.99
CA GLN A 154 1.81 5.57 4.76
C GLN A 154 2.91 5.79 3.74
N ALA A 155 4.06 5.19 3.99
CA ALA A 155 5.19 5.07 3.07
C ALA A 155 6.06 3.87 3.48
N LEU A 156 6.89 3.38 2.57
CA LEU A 156 7.94 2.41 2.90
C LEU A 156 9.22 3.14 3.26
N PHE A 157 10.02 2.54 4.14
CA PHE A 157 11.34 3.00 4.56
C PHE A 157 12.20 1.79 4.94
N LEU A 158 13.41 2.00 5.43
CA LEU A 158 14.35 0.95 5.77
C LEU A 158 14.34 0.65 7.26
N TYR A 159 14.22 -0.62 7.63
CA TYR A 159 14.62 -1.16 8.93
C TYR A 159 15.99 -1.86 8.80
N TYR A 160 16.90 -1.65 9.75
CA TYR A 160 18.24 -2.26 9.72
C TYR A 160 18.79 -2.58 11.11
N ASN A 161 19.76 -3.47 11.15
CA ASN A 161 20.42 -3.91 12.39
C ASN A 161 21.58 -2.97 12.74
N LYS A 162 21.41 -2.11 13.77
CA LYS A 162 22.42 -1.14 14.25
C LYS A 162 23.70 -1.78 14.80
N GLU A 163 23.66 -3.05 15.21
CA GLU A 163 24.89 -3.76 15.65
C GLU A 163 25.86 -4.02 14.48
N LYS A 164 25.36 -4.06 13.26
CA LYS A 164 26.11 -4.47 12.07
C LYS A 164 26.20 -3.38 11.02
N VAL A 165 25.31 -2.41 11.05
CA VAL A 165 25.19 -1.33 10.07
C VAL A 165 25.21 -0.01 10.82
N THR A 166 26.12 0.88 10.48
CA THR A 166 26.11 2.27 10.97
C THR A 166 25.04 3.09 10.24
N ASP A 167 24.60 4.19 10.84
CA ASP A 167 23.61 5.10 10.23
C ASP A 167 24.10 5.59 8.85
N ALA A 168 25.38 5.92 8.72
CA ALA A 168 25.99 6.33 7.44
C ALA A 168 25.96 5.21 6.39
N GLN A 169 26.15 3.96 6.77
CA GLN A 169 26.08 2.81 5.85
C GLN A 169 24.63 2.54 5.43
N ALA A 170 23.64 2.85 6.28
CA ALA A 170 22.23 2.70 5.96
C ALA A 170 21.71 3.72 4.93
N GLU A 171 22.46 4.78 4.61
CA GLU A 171 22.08 5.81 3.64
C GLU A 171 22.20 5.35 2.19
N SER A 172 22.99 4.29 1.92
CA SER A 172 23.20 3.77 0.55
C SER A 172 23.20 2.24 0.48
N PHE A 173 22.78 1.70 -0.65
CA PHE A 173 22.86 0.26 -0.91
C PHE A 173 24.31 -0.22 -0.95
N GLU A 174 25.24 0.62 -1.38
CA GLU A 174 26.68 0.34 -1.35
C GLU A 174 27.20 0.21 0.09
N GLY A 175 26.77 1.10 1.00
CA GLY A 175 27.09 1.04 2.42
C GLY A 175 26.52 -0.18 3.10
N LEU A 176 25.26 -0.53 2.81
CA LEU A 176 24.64 -1.77 3.31
C LEU A 176 25.42 -3.02 2.85
N ARG A 177 25.85 -3.03 1.57
CA ARG A 177 26.65 -4.14 1.02
C ARG A 177 28.02 -4.24 1.66
N GLU A 178 28.66 -3.13 1.96
CA GLU A 178 29.92 -3.11 2.70
C GLU A 178 29.75 -3.73 4.09
N ALA A 179 28.73 -3.32 4.84
CA ALA A 179 28.41 -3.89 6.14
C ALA A 179 28.10 -5.40 6.03
N ALA A 180 27.34 -5.79 5.02
CA ALA A 180 27.02 -7.20 4.77
C ALA A 180 28.24 -8.05 4.45
N ARG A 181 29.20 -7.50 3.71
CA ARG A 181 30.48 -8.16 3.40
C ARG A 181 31.30 -8.37 4.67
N ALA A 182 31.34 -7.39 5.55
CA ALA A 182 32.00 -7.50 6.85
C ALA A 182 31.32 -8.53 7.75
N ALA A 183 30.00 -8.66 7.67
CA ALA A 183 29.21 -9.62 8.48
C ALA A 183 29.11 -11.02 7.82
N GLY A 184 29.52 -11.21 6.56
CA GLY A 184 29.42 -12.48 5.83
C GLY A 184 27.97 -12.88 5.50
N THR A 185 27.09 -11.90 5.21
CA THR A 185 25.65 -12.12 5.00
C THR A 185 25.13 -11.27 3.84
N LYS A 186 23.80 -11.18 3.67
CA LYS A 186 23.12 -10.32 2.71
C LYS A 186 22.88 -8.92 3.28
N ALA A 187 22.98 -7.91 2.43
CA ALA A 187 22.74 -6.52 2.80
C ALA A 187 21.26 -6.29 3.16
N ILE A 188 20.38 -6.78 2.31
CA ILE A 188 18.96 -6.52 2.45
C ILE A 188 18.12 -7.72 1.98
N THR A 189 17.00 -7.95 2.65
CA THR A 189 15.96 -8.86 2.18
C THR A 189 14.80 -8.04 1.60
N VAL A 190 14.24 -8.48 0.48
CA VAL A 190 13.15 -7.80 -0.24
C VAL A 190 12.01 -8.78 -0.47
N THR A 191 10.78 -8.39 -0.15
CA THR A 191 9.60 -9.19 -0.46
C THR A 191 9.42 -9.30 -1.97
N GLY A 192 9.51 -10.51 -2.51
CA GLY A 192 9.62 -10.76 -3.94
C GLY A 192 8.32 -11.03 -4.67
N ASP A 193 7.23 -11.26 -3.95
CA ASP A 193 5.93 -11.70 -4.47
C ASP A 193 4.83 -10.63 -4.38
N ASP A 194 5.21 -9.41 -4.04
CA ASP A 194 4.32 -8.27 -3.89
C ASP A 194 4.88 -7.02 -4.58
N GLY A 195 4.14 -6.50 -5.57
CA GLY A 195 4.52 -5.31 -6.35
C GLY A 195 4.59 -4.01 -5.53
N PHE A 196 3.95 -3.95 -4.38
CA PHE A 196 4.06 -2.80 -3.48
C PHE A 196 5.46 -2.72 -2.85
N ASN A 197 5.94 -3.83 -2.30
CA ASN A 197 7.21 -3.87 -1.58
C ASN A 197 8.45 -3.94 -2.50
N ASN A 198 8.35 -4.61 -3.65
CA ASN A 198 9.50 -4.80 -4.52
C ASN A 198 9.72 -3.68 -5.55
N SER A 199 8.81 -2.70 -5.63
CA SER A 199 8.89 -1.60 -6.59
C SER A 199 9.85 -0.48 -6.19
N PHE A 200 10.51 -0.57 -5.06
CA PHE A 200 11.36 0.51 -4.53
C PHE A 200 12.36 1.09 -5.55
N ALA A 201 12.91 0.25 -6.41
CA ALA A 201 13.84 0.70 -7.44
C ALA A 201 13.12 1.28 -8.67
N LEU A 202 11.96 0.72 -9.03
CA LEU A 202 11.13 1.23 -10.13
C LEU A 202 10.44 2.56 -9.78
N LEU A 203 10.34 2.91 -8.49
CA LEU A 203 9.83 4.18 -7.99
C LEU A 203 10.95 5.15 -7.59
N ALA A 204 12.20 4.84 -7.99
CA ALA A 204 13.35 5.64 -7.63
C ALA A 204 13.30 7.05 -8.21
N THR A 205 13.87 7.98 -7.47
CA THR A 205 14.02 9.38 -7.88
C THR A 205 15.48 9.75 -7.99
N ARG A 206 15.80 10.58 -8.97
CA ARG A 206 17.17 11.10 -9.18
C ARG A 206 17.52 12.09 -8.08
N VAL A 207 18.73 11.99 -7.55
CA VAL A 207 19.26 12.91 -6.55
C VAL A 207 20.26 13.85 -7.27
N PRO A 208 20.22 15.19 -7.06
CA PRO A 208 19.44 15.95 -6.07
C PRO A 208 18.08 16.46 -6.58
N ASP A 209 17.75 16.23 -7.86
CA ASP A 209 16.69 16.99 -8.54
C ASP A 209 15.27 16.56 -8.19
N HIS A 210 15.09 15.53 -7.37
CA HIS A 210 13.79 14.93 -7.01
C HIS A 210 12.91 14.56 -8.23
N GLU A 211 13.49 14.46 -9.43
CA GLU A 211 12.74 14.02 -10.59
C GLU A 211 12.46 12.53 -10.50
N THR A 212 11.19 12.19 -10.46
CA THR A 212 10.75 10.79 -10.60
C THR A 212 11.07 10.36 -12.01
N THR A 213 12.09 9.51 -12.16
CA THR A 213 12.59 9.10 -13.47
C THR A 213 11.79 7.95 -14.05
N VAL A 214 11.23 7.12 -13.18
CA VAL A 214 10.37 6.01 -13.58
C VAL A 214 8.93 6.46 -13.54
N LYS A 215 8.36 6.72 -14.69
CA LYS A 215 6.97 7.14 -14.85
C LYS A 215 6.06 5.92 -15.03
N LEU A 216 6.09 5.00 -14.05
CA LEU A 216 5.24 3.80 -14.07
C LEU A 216 3.76 4.16 -14.12
N PHE A 217 3.38 5.26 -13.48
CA PHE A 217 1.98 5.68 -13.34
C PHE A 217 1.89 7.18 -13.61
N GLN A 218 1.94 7.57 -14.88
CA GLN A 218 1.80 8.98 -15.26
C GLN A 218 0.36 9.36 -15.56
N GLY A 219 0.01 10.58 -15.12
CA GLY A 219 -1.25 11.27 -15.40
C GLY A 219 -2.33 11.06 -14.34
N ALA A 220 -3.22 12.04 -14.25
CA ALA A 220 -4.36 12.02 -13.34
C ALA A 220 -5.25 10.77 -13.51
N GLU A 221 -5.32 10.21 -14.71
CA GLU A 221 -6.07 9.00 -15.01
C GLU A 221 -5.43 7.74 -14.39
N ALA A 222 -4.11 7.65 -14.32
CA ALA A 222 -3.43 6.54 -13.65
C ALA A 222 -3.65 6.59 -12.13
N VAL A 223 -3.72 7.79 -11.55
CA VAL A 223 -3.94 8.01 -10.12
C VAL A 223 -5.42 7.90 -9.76
N SER A 224 -6.33 8.36 -10.62
CA SER A 224 -7.78 8.38 -10.38
C SER A 224 -8.55 7.11 -10.81
N GLY A 225 -7.84 6.03 -11.13
CA GLY A 225 -8.46 4.75 -11.50
C GLY A 225 -8.66 4.54 -13.00
N GLY A 226 -8.09 5.39 -13.83
CA GLY A 226 -8.00 5.15 -15.27
C GLY A 226 -6.92 4.13 -15.60
N SER A 227 -7.26 3.11 -16.37
CA SER A 227 -6.30 2.13 -16.92
C SER A 227 -5.48 2.66 -18.10
N LYS A 228 -5.52 3.97 -18.36
CA LYS A 228 -4.98 4.61 -19.56
C LYS A 228 -3.89 5.63 -19.30
N GLY A 229 -3.22 5.58 -18.16
CA GLY A 229 -2.03 6.39 -17.94
C GLY A 229 -0.91 6.00 -18.90
N GLU A 230 -0.18 6.97 -19.43
CA GLU A 230 1.05 6.67 -20.14
C GLU A 230 2.10 6.19 -19.13
N SER A 231 2.70 5.04 -19.43
CA SER A 231 3.83 4.53 -18.67
C SER A 231 5.10 4.67 -19.52
N ASN A 232 6.21 5.02 -18.91
CA ASN A 232 7.52 5.01 -19.53
C ASN A 232 8.45 4.00 -18.83
N CYS A 233 7.95 2.79 -18.60
CA CYS A 233 8.73 1.72 -17.99
C CYS A 233 10.01 1.37 -18.79
N GLN A 234 10.07 1.70 -20.07
CA GLN A 234 11.19 1.35 -20.94
C GLN A 234 12.23 2.48 -21.11
N GLY A 235 12.10 3.57 -20.34
CA GLY A 235 13.07 4.66 -20.35
C GLY A 235 14.48 4.19 -19.95
N ASP A 236 15.50 4.90 -20.41
CA ASP A 236 16.90 4.58 -20.13
C ASP A 236 17.19 4.50 -18.62
N ASP A 237 16.56 5.36 -17.83
CA ASP A 237 16.67 5.33 -16.36
C ASP A 237 16.19 3.98 -15.79
N THR A 238 15.00 3.53 -16.18
CA THR A 238 14.44 2.28 -15.67
C THR A 238 15.28 1.08 -16.08
N VAL A 239 15.75 1.07 -17.32
CA VAL A 239 16.62 0.01 -17.84
C VAL A 239 17.93 -0.04 -17.06
N ALA A 240 18.57 1.12 -16.84
CA ALA A 240 19.79 1.20 -16.04
C ALA A 240 19.59 0.73 -14.61
N ILE A 241 18.47 1.12 -13.99
CA ILE A 241 18.11 0.69 -12.62
C ILE A 241 17.92 -0.82 -12.54
N VAL A 242 17.21 -1.44 -13.49
CA VAL A 242 17.07 -2.90 -13.52
C VAL A 242 18.40 -3.60 -13.68
N ARG A 243 19.29 -3.08 -14.54
CA ARG A 243 20.65 -3.65 -14.73
C ARG A 243 21.50 -3.47 -13.47
N TRP A 244 21.40 -2.33 -12.79
CA TRP A 244 22.02 -2.15 -11.48
C TRP A 244 21.48 -3.17 -10.45
N LEU A 245 20.16 -3.43 -10.42
CA LEU A 245 19.56 -4.47 -9.57
C LEU A 245 20.10 -5.87 -9.89
N GLN A 246 20.29 -6.20 -11.17
CA GLN A 246 20.89 -7.46 -11.59
C GLN A 246 22.33 -7.63 -11.00
N GLU A 247 23.14 -6.56 -11.05
CA GLU A 247 24.48 -6.57 -10.46
C GLU A 247 24.43 -6.70 -8.93
N TYR A 248 23.53 -5.96 -8.29
CA TYR A 248 23.39 -5.98 -6.84
C TYR A 248 22.86 -7.33 -6.33
N TYR A 249 21.95 -7.97 -7.08
CA TYR A 249 21.47 -9.33 -6.78
C TYR A 249 22.54 -10.39 -6.97
N ALA A 250 23.35 -10.27 -8.02
CA ALA A 250 24.45 -11.20 -8.30
C ALA A 250 25.59 -11.12 -7.27
N ASP A 251 25.72 -10.00 -6.55
CA ASP A 251 26.72 -9.87 -5.47
C ASP A 251 26.33 -10.82 -4.30
N PRO A 252 27.27 -11.67 -3.82
CA PRO A 252 27.00 -12.57 -2.69
C PRO A 252 26.53 -11.83 -1.42
N ASN A 253 26.87 -10.55 -1.29
CA ASN A 253 26.49 -9.70 -0.17
C ASN A 253 25.39 -8.66 -0.56
N GLY A 254 24.79 -8.77 -1.73
CA GLY A 254 23.72 -7.91 -2.20
C GLY A 254 22.37 -8.22 -1.52
N PHE A 255 21.30 -8.25 -2.30
CA PHE A 255 19.99 -8.58 -1.74
C PHE A 255 19.56 -10.03 -2.00
N LYS A 256 18.55 -10.46 -1.27
CA LYS A 256 17.84 -11.73 -1.50
C LYS A 256 16.34 -11.51 -1.50
N TRP A 257 15.63 -12.41 -2.14
CA TRP A 257 14.18 -12.43 -2.07
C TRP A 257 13.70 -13.16 -0.81
N ALA A 258 12.66 -12.61 -0.19
CA ALA A 258 11.91 -13.25 0.87
C ALA A 258 10.43 -13.40 0.46
N SER A 259 9.73 -14.35 1.05
CA SER A 259 8.27 -14.34 1.11
C SER A 259 7.77 -13.23 2.02
N SER A 260 6.48 -12.93 1.97
CA SER A 260 5.85 -11.87 2.77
C SER A 260 6.23 -11.91 4.27
N ASP A 261 6.36 -13.12 4.84
CA ASP A 261 6.69 -13.31 6.26
C ASP A 261 8.15 -13.76 6.49
N GLY A 262 8.90 -14.05 5.44
CA GLY A 262 10.26 -14.59 5.51
C GLY A 262 11.31 -13.58 5.96
N TRP A 263 11.08 -12.30 5.77
CA TRP A 263 12.00 -11.22 6.12
C TRP A 263 12.26 -11.11 7.63
N GLU A 264 11.27 -11.42 8.47
CA GLU A 264 11.42 -11.42 9.94
C GLU A 264 12.49 -12.42 10.40
N ALA A 265 12.42 -13.63 9.84
CA ALA A 265 13.41 -14.66 10.11
C ALA A 265 14.81 -14.27 9.59
N ASP A 266 14.89 -13.61 8.45
CA ASP A 266 16.13 -13.11 7.89
C ASP A 266 16.80 -12.08 8.82
N LEU A 267 16.06 -11.09 9.29
CA LEU A 267 16.59 -10.11 10.25
C LEU A 267 17.00 -10.75 11.57
N LYS A 268 16.13 -11.58 12.14
CA LYS A 268 16.35 -12.22 13.44
C LYS A 268 17.56 -13.15 13.46
N ASN A 269 17.76 -13.91 12.37
CA ASN A 269 18.81 -14.91 12.29
C ASN A 269 20.08 -14.39 11.59
N GLY A 270 20.14 -13.12 11.23
CA GLY A 270 21.27 -12.53 10.53
C GLY A 270 21.42 -12.98 9.08
N GLY A 271 20.36 -13.47 8.46
CA GLY A 271 20.31 -13.82 7.02
C GLY A 271 20.33 -12.61 6.10
N ALA A 272 19.92 -11.46 6.61
CA ALA A 272 20.06 -10.14 5.99
C ALA A 272 20.20 -9.08 7.11
N LEU A 273 20.81 -7.92 6.77
CA LEU A 273 21.02 -6.82 7.71
C LEU A 273 19.89 -5.81 7.73
N ALA A 274 19.09 -5.75 6.66
CA ALA A 274 18.03 -4.77 6.49
C ALA A 274 16.83 -5.33 5.74
N VAL A 275 15.69 -4.60 5.83
CA VAL A 275 14.47 -4.84 5.06
C VAL A 275 13.78 -3.51 4.74
N ILE A 276 13.16 -3.41 3.56
CA ILE A 276 12.24 -2.32 3.22
C ILE A 276 10.84 -2.72 3.70
N GLY A 277 10.18 -1.84 4.46
CA GLY A 277 8.86 -2.10 5.01
C GLY A 277 8.16 -0.83 5.47
N GLY A 278 6.89 -0.90 5.76
CA GLY A 278 6.08 0.20 6.26
C GLY A 278 5.93 0.21 7.78
N ALA A 279 5.22 1.19 8.32
CA ALA A 279 4.98 1.34 9.75
C ALA A 279 4.32 0.10 10.40
N TRP A 280 3.50 -0.62 9.65
CA TRP A 280 2.86 -1.87 10.11
C TRP A 280 3.85 -3.00 10.41
N HIS A 281 5.08 -2.93 9.93
CA HIS A 281 6.15 -3.89 10.22
C HIS A 281 6.96 -3.55 11.47
N TYR A 282 6.71 -2.39 12.11
CA TYR A 282 7.53 -1.91 13.23
C TYR A 282 7.64 -2.91 14.38
N ASN A 283 6.52 -3.46 14.84
CA ASN A 283 6.51 -4.39 15.96
C ASN A 283 7.28 -5.67 15.64
N SER A 284 7.15 -6.21 14.44
CA SER A 284 7.89 -7.37 13.96
C SER A 284 9.39 -7.07 13.83
N ALA A 285 9.77 -5.94 13.27
CA ALA A 285 11.16 -5.52 13.14
C ALA A 285 11.81 -5.32 14.55
N LYS A 286 11.08 -4.70 15.47
CA LYS A 286 11.51 -4.54 16.86
C LYS A 286 11.66 -5.89 17.58
N ALA A 287 10.75 -6.83 17.36
CA ALA A 287 10.84 -8.18 17.92
C ALA A 287 12.04 -8.98 17.34
N ALA A 288 12.39 -8.74 16.08
CA ALA A 288 13.52 -9.38 15.43
C ALA A 288 14.88 -8.84 15.91
N LEU A 289 15.00 -7.50 16.07
CA LEU A 289 16.28 -6.81 16.33
C LEU A 289 16.44 -6.27 17.75
N SER A 290 15.41 -6.24 18.58
CA SER A 290 15.26 -5.47 19.81
C SER A 290 15.14 -3.95 19.60
N GLU A 291 14.60 -3.22 20.59
CA GLU A 291 14.48 -1.75 20.56
C GLU A 291 15.84 -1.05 20.37
N THR A 292 16.89 -1.56 21.03
CA THR A 292 18.22 -0.96 21.02
C THR A 292 18.92 -1.11 19.67
N ASN A 293 18.70 -2.24 18.99
CA ASN A 293 19.39 -2.59 17.75
C ASN A 293 18.57 -2.27 16.50
N LEU A 294 17.34 -1.80 16.66
CA LEU A 294 16.49 -1.39 15.54
C LEU A 294 16.92 -0.02 15.02
N GLY A 295 17.43 0.00 13.80
CA GLY A 295 17.65 1.22 13.02
C GLY A 295 16.50 1.47 12.04
N ILE A 296 16.20 2.74 11.79
CA ILE A 296 15.19 3.17 10.84
C ILE A 296 15.76 4.30 9.98
N ALA A 297 15.74 4.13 8.66
CA ALA A 297 16.28 5.08 7.69
C ALA A 297 15.34 5.24 6.49
N LEU A 298 15.61 6.23 5.64
CA LEU A 298 14.97 6.31 4.33
C LEU A 298 15.33 5.08 3.50
N ILE A 299 14.58 4.78 2.46
CA ILE A 299 15.03 3.82 1.45
C ILE A 299 16.37 4.34 0.90
N PRO A 300 17.43 3.49 0.85
CA PRO A 300 18.77 3.96 0.56
C PRO A 300 18.92 4.53 -0.86
N THR A 301 19.96 5.34 -1.03
CA THR A 301 20.42 5.73 -2.36
C THR A 301 21.24 4.61 -3.01
N PHE A 302 21.38 4.66 -4.33
CA PHE A 302 22.30 3.83 -5.11
C PHE A 302 22.89 4.61 -6.27
N THR A 303 24.05 4.17 -6.71
CA THR A 303 24.81 4.81 -7.78
C THR A 303 24.87 3.90 -9.00
N LEU A 304 24.51 4.41 -10.18
CA LEU A 304 24.60 3.64 -11.41
C LEU A 304 26.05 3.34 -11.78
N THR A 305 26.31 2.12 -12.21
CA THR A 305 27.61 1.64 -12.67
C THR A 305 27.79 1.88 -14.17
N GLU A 306 29.02 1.77 -14.67
CA GLU A 306 29.32 1.83 -16.11
C GLU A 306 28.56 0.72 -16.86
N SER A 307 28.53 -0.50 -16.33
CA SER A 307 27.87 -1.63 -16.99
C SER A 307 26.36 -1.46 -17.00
N ALA A 308 25.75 -0.91 -15.93
CA ALA A 308 24.33 -0.60 -15.91
C ALA A 308 23.94 0.42 -16.99
N CYS A 309 24.80 1.40 -17.26
CA CYS A 309 24.57 2.47 -18.24
C CYS A 309 25.00 2.11 -19.68
N ALA A 310 25.68 1.01 -19.89
CA ALA A 310 26.23 0.67 -21.21
C ALA A 310 25.14 0.57 -22.29
N GLY A 311 25.31 1.32 -23.39
CA GLY A 311 24.36 1.36 -24.50
C GLY A 311 23.15 2.26 -24.29
N LEU A 312 23.10 3.02 -23.19
CA LEU A 312 22.04 3.98 -22.88
C LEU A 312 22.56 5.41 -23.04
N SER A 313 21.70 6.34 -23.43
CA SER A 313 22.06 7.75 -23.72
C SER A 313 21.57 8.74 -22.66
N GLY A 314 20.49 8.40 -21.95
CA GLY A 314 19.83 9.28 -20.98
C GLY A 314 20.42 9.23 -19.56
N VAL A 315 21.35 8.31 -19.30
CA VAL A 315 21.97 8.03 -18.00
C VAL A 315 23.48 7.85 -18.14
N LYS A 316 24.20 8.04 -17.04
CA LYS A 316 25.66 7.83 -16.98
C LYS A 316 26.08 7.20 -15.66
N ALA A 317 27.22 6.54 -15.68
CA ALA A 317 27.85 6.07 -14.46
C ALA A 317 28.10 7.24 -13.49
N GLY A 318 27.82 7.00 -12.21
CA GLY A 318 27.86 8.02 -11.16
C GLY A 318 26.55 8.77 -10.94
N ASP A 319 25.53 8.60 -11.79
CA ASP A 319 24.19 9.12 -11.49
C ASP A 319 23.64 8.43 -10.23
N VAL A 320 23.13 9.22 -9.29
CA VAL A 320 22.64 8.74 -7.98
C VAL A 320 21.12 8.80 -7.95
N TYR A 321 20.53 7.74 -7.47
CA TYR A 321 19.07 7.60 -7.26
C TYR A 321 18.79 7.23 -5.82
N ARG A 322 17.65 7.68 -5.31
CA ARG A 322 17.08 7.17 -4.06
C ARG A 322 15.97 6.19 -4.39
N GLY A 323 15.98 5.03 -3.75
CA GLY A 323 14.87 4.11 -3.83
C GLY A 323 13.56 4.79 -3.39
N GLY A 324 12.49 4.54 -4.12
CA GLY A 324 11.20 5.20 -3.92
C GLY A 324 10.17 4.32 -3.22
N THR A 325 9.03 4.90 -2.95
CA THR A 325 7.86 4.25 -2.36
C THR A 325 6.58 4.79 -2.98
N PHE A 326 5.50 4.05 -2.87
CA PHE A 326 4.20 4.68 -2.96
C PHE A 326 3.98 5.58 -1.73
N ALA A 327 3.52 6.82 -1.94
CA ALA A 327 3.04 7.70 -0.89
C ALA A 327 1.53 7.49 -0.77
N ASP A 328 1.09 7.03 0.37
CA ASP A 328 -0.24 6.48 0.59
C ASP A 328 -0.91 7.10 1.82
N CYS A 329 -2.23 6.96 1.90
CA CYS A 329 -2.98 7.25 3.11
C CYS A 329 -4.07 6.21 3.34
N LYS A 330 -4.32 5.89 4.60
CA LYS A 330 -5.56 5.22 4.99
C LYS A 330 -6.66 6.25 5.15
N VAL A 331 -7.87 5.87 4.74
CA VAL A 331 -9.03 6.74 4.73
C VAL A 331 -10.20 6.10 5.46
N PHE A 332 -11.03 6.92 6.10
CA PHE A 332 -12.38 6.54 6.47
C PHE A 332 -13.31 6.70 5.27
N MET A 333 -14.16 5.72 5.05
CA MET A 333 -15.21 5.73 4.04
C MET A 333 -16.56 5.41 4.67
N ILE A 334 -17.63 5.90 4.07
CA ILE A 334 -19.03 5.64 4.52
C ILE A 334 -19.63 4.58 3.60
N ASN A 335 -20.24 3.56 4.20
CA ASN A 335 -20.97 2.52 3.49
C ASN A 335 -22.22 3.07 2.80
N ALA A 336 -22.36 2.83 1.51
CA ALA A 336 -23.52 3.26 0.74
C ALA A 336 -24.82 2.53 1.14
N HIS A 337 -24.72 1.37 1.79
CA HIS A 337 -25.84 0.53 2.22
C HIS A 337 -26.29 0.81 3.67
N SER A 338 -25.62 1.73 4.37
CA SER A 338 -26.11 2.23 5.67
C SER A 338 -27.45 2.93 5.51
N ALA A 339 -28.30 2.89 6.57
CA ALA A 339 -29.55 3.59 6.60
C ALA A 339 -29.37 5.08 6.26
N THR A 340 -30.27 5.60 5.43
CA THR A 340 -30.16 6.99 4.93
C THR A 340 -30.22 8.00 6.08
N GLU A 341 -30.97 7.69 7.13
CA GLU A 341 -31.16 8.49 8.33
C GLU A 341 -29.86 8.68 9.12
N LYS A 342 -28.95 7.68 9.09
CA LYS A 342 -27.65 7.73 9.74
C LYS A 342 -26.65 8.67 9.03
N TYR A 343 -26.88 9.03 7.78
CA TYR A 343 -25.82 9.60 6.92
C TYR A 343 -25.18 10.87 7.50
N ASN A 344 -25.95 11.78 8.08
CA ASN A 344 -25.41 12.99 8.70
C ASN A 344 -24.58 12.65 9.95
N ALA A 345 -25.05 11.71 10.75
CA ALA A 345 -24.33 11.24 11.93
C ALA A 345 -23.01 10.55 11.55
N LEU A 346 -23.01 9.75 10.46
CA LEU A 346 -21.80 9.11 9.94
C LEU A 346 -20.76 10.14 9.51
N GLN A 347 -21.16 11.20 8.79
CA GLN A 347 -20.24 12.28 8.39
C GLN A 347 -19.70 13.04 9.61
N THR A 348 -20.55 13.29 10.61
CA THR A 348 -20.14 13.94 11.86
C THR A 348 -19.10 13.09 12.61
N LEU A 349 -19.32 11.79 12.69
CA LEU A 349 -18.40 10.87 13.35
C LEU A 349 -17.07 10.74 12.58
N VAL A 350 -17.11 10.63 11.24
CA VAL A 350 -15.91 10.61 10.40
C VAL A 350 -15.11 11.90 10.59
N LYS A 351 -15.77 13.06 10.63
CA LYS A 351 -15.11 14.36 10.87
C LYS A 351 -14.38 14.39 12.22
N TYR A 352 -15.00 13.86 13.27
CA TYR A 352 -14.36 13.73 14.58
C TYR A 352 -13.16 12.78 14.54
N MET A 353 -13.37 11.54 14.07
CA MET A 353 -12.32 10.52 14.04
C MET A 353 -11.11 10.90 13.20
N SER A 354 -11.30 11.75 12.18
CA SER A 354 -10.22 12.26 11.32
C SER A 354 -9.68 13.63 11.74
N SER A 355 -10.13 14.18 12.86
CA SER A 355 -9.61 15.47 13.37
C SER A 355 -8.14 15.36 13.78
N LYS A 356 -7.42 16.47 13.75
CA LYS A 356 -5.99 16.52 14.16
C LYS A 356 -5.79 16.01 15.58
N GLU A 357 -6.71 16.31 16.46
CA GLU A 357 -6.69 15.89 17.86
C GLU A 357 -6.72 14.36 17.95
N VAL A 358 -7.66 13.72 17.29
CA VAL A 358 -7.79 12.25 17.29
C VAL A 358 -6.63 11.59 16.56
N GLN A 359 -6.15 12.14 15.44
CA GLN A 359 -4.97 11.64 14.76
C GLN A 359 -3.72 11.72 15.66
N ASN A 360 -3.56 12.80 16.40
CA ASN A 360 -2.47 12.99 17.35
C ASN A 360 -2.50 11.95 18.48
N GLU A 361 -3.65 11.74 19.07
CA GLU A 361 -3.84 10.72 20.09
C GLU A 361 -3.62 9.30 19.52
N SER A 362 -4.09 9.04 18.30
CA SER A 362 -3.86 7.78 17.59
C SER A 362 -2.37 7.52 17.33
N TYR A 363 -1.58 8.55 17.02
CA TYR A 363 -0.13 8.41 16.91
C TYR A 363 0.51 7.96 18.23
N VAL A 364 0.17 8.60 19.33
CA VAL A 364 0.74 8.27 20.65
C VAL A 364 0.35 6.87 21.10
N ASN A 365 -0.89 6.43 20.83
CA ASN A 365 -1.42 5.17 21.33
C ASN A 365 -1.21 3.97 20.38
N CYS A 366 -1.21 4.21 19.05
CA CYS A 366 -1.21 3.17 18.04
C CYS A 366 -0.07 3.31 17.00
N LEU A 367 0.78 4.34 17.10
CA LEU A 367 1.80 4.70 16.09
C LEU A 367 1.24 4.98 14.69
N ASN A 368 0.00 5.40 14.60
CA ASN A 368 -0.60 5.86 13.36
C ASN A 368 -0.05 7.24 13.00
N VAL A 369 0.87 7.31 12.05
CA VAL A 369 1.46 8.58 11.63
C VAL A 369 0.38 9.48 11.01
N PRO A 370 0.15 10.70 11.55
CA PRO A 370 -0.96 11.54 11.10
C PRO A 370 -0.86 11.93 9.63
N ALA A 371 -2.01 12.07 8.98
CA ALA A 371 -2.11 12.41 7.56
C ALA A 371 -2.20 13.93 7.28
N TYR A 372 -2.21 14.77 8.30
CA TYR A 372 -2.37 16.23 8.12
C TYR A 372 -1.04 16.95 7.92
N VAL A 373 -1.09 18.09 7.25
CA VAL A 373 0.07 18.97 6.99
C VAL A 373 0.59 19.57 8.29
N GLY A 374 1.90 19.47 8.55
CA GLY A 374 2.53 19.98 9.75
C GLY A 374 2.52 19.02 10.95
N ALA A 375 2.20 17.75 10.74
CA ALA A 375 2.26 16.72 11.77
C ALA A 375 3.65 16.56 12.41
N SER A 376 4.72 16.91 11.69
CA SER A 376 6.11 16.83 12.16
C SER A 376 6.38 17.57 13.46
N ASP A 377 5.76 18.73 13.67
CA ASP A 377 5.94 19.51 14.90
C ASP A 377 5.33 18.77 16.10
N PHE A 378 4.16 18.17 15.92
CA PHE A 378 3.53 17.36 16.95
C PHE A 378 4.33 16.10 17.25
N ILE A 379 4.77 15.36 16.21
CA ILE A 379 5.61 14.17 16.32
C ILE A 379 6.87 14.50 17.15
N LYS A 380 7.55 15.62 16.83
CA LYS A 380 8.71 16.07 17.58
C LYS A 380 8.36 16.38 19.04
N SER A 381 7.26 17.08 19.31
CA SER A 381 6.83 17.40 20.66
C SER A 381 6.54 16.15 21.51
N CYS A 382 6.04 15.07 20.90
CA CYS A 382 5.83 13.80 21.57
C CYS A 382 7.15 13.15 22.00
N TYR A 383 8.16 13.21 21.16
CA TYR A 383 9.51 12.70 21.50
C TYR A 383 10.16 13.56 22.61
N ASP A 384 10.17 14.88 22.44
CA ASP A 384 10.76 15.82 23.42
C ASP A 384 10.10 15.68 24.82
N SER A 385 8.83 15.31 24.88
CA SER A 385 8.09 15.09 26.13
C SER A 385 8.12 13.64 26.64
N GLY A 386 8.82 12.73 25.96
CA GLY A 386 8.95 11.33 26.36
C GLY A 386 7.67 10.49 26.19
N LYS A 387 6.72 10.94 25.37
CA LYS A 387 5.49 10.18 25.07
C LYS A 387 5.70 9.03 24.09
N VAL A 388 6.74 9.12 23.27
CA VAL A 388 7.15 8.08 22.32
C VAL A 388 8.64 7.81 22.46
N THR A 389 9.07 6.58 22.12
CA THR A 389 10.48 6.19 22.12
C THR A 389 11.23 6.81 20.94
N GLU A 390 12.56 6.74 20.97
CA GLU A 390 13.39 7.21 19.86
C GLU A 390 13.07 6.49 18.56
N SER A 391 12.91 5.15 18.60
CA SER A 391 12.59 4.37 17.40
C SER A 391 11.19 4.70 16.82
N GLN A 392 10.21 4.97 17.70
CA GLN A 392 8.88 5.41 17.30
C GLN A 392 8.89 6.82 16.67
N TYR A 393 9.69 7.72 17.23
CA TYR A 393 9.94 9.04 16.65
C TYR A 393 10.61 8.93 15.28
N MET A 394 11.69 8.14 15.18
CA MET A 394 12.40 7.93 13.91
C MET A 394 11.51 7.33 12.85
N LEU A 395 10.67 6.34 13.21
CA LEU A 395 9.68 5.77 12.31
C LEU A 395 8.79 6.85 11.69
N ALA A 396 8.18 7.68 12.53
CA ALA A 396 7.27 8.73 12.06
C ALA A 396 7.99 9.77 11.20
N CYS A 397 9.19 10.20 11.59
CA CYS A 397 9.99 11.12 10.80
C CYS A 397 10.34 10.54 9.42
N LYS A 398 10.82 9.28 9.39
CA LYS A 398 11.21 8.65 8.13
C LYS A 398 10.02 8.36 7.22
N GLN A 399 8.86 8.05 7.78
CA GLN A 399 7.64 7.90 7.00
C GLN A 399 7.20 9.23 6.38
N VAL A 400 7.18 10.33 7.14
CA VAL A 400 6.85 11.66 6.61
C VAL A 400 7.84 12.08 5.54
N GLU A 401 9.14 11.91 5.80
CA GLU A 401 10.20 12.25 4.85
C GLU A 401 10.11 11.39 3.56
N MET A 402 9.86 10.09 3.67
CA MET A 402 9.70 9.21 2.50
C MET A 402 8.43 9.52 1.70
N ALA A 403 7.37 10.02 2.34
CA ALA A 403 6.17 10.45 1.63
C ALA A 403 6.42 11.64 0.68
N GLU A 404 7.43 12.47 0.95
CA GLU A 404 7.85 13.56 0.05
C GLU A 404 8.56 13.04 -1.22
N TRP A 405 9.21 11.85 -1.14
CA TRP A 405 9.87 11.17 -2.26
C TRP A 405 8.94 10.20 -2.99
N GLY A 406 7.78 9.91 -2.41
CA GLY A 406 6.86 8.92 -2.91
C GLY A 406 5.98 9.43 -4.05
N ILE A 407 5.46 8.48 -4.80
CA ILE A 407 4.40 8.75 -5.78
C ILE A 407 3.06 8.24 -5.24
N PRO A 408 1.94 8.92 -5.57
CA PRO A 408 0.63 8.41 -5.19
C PRO A 408 0.40 7.01 -5.75
N GLN A 409 -0.05 6.09 -4.90
CA GLN A 409 -0.45 4.75 -5.35
C GLN A 409 -1.71 4.88 -6.23
N PRO A 410 -1.72 4.33 -7.45
CA PRO A 410 -2.89 4.38 -8.31
C PRO A 410 -4.04 3.55 -7.74
N PHE A 411 -5.28 3.92 -8.06
CA PHE A 411 -6.44 3.13 -7.64
C PHE A 411 -6.35 1.69 -8.13
N LEU A 412 -6.70 0.75 -7.26
CA LEU A 412 -6.80 -0.66 -7.60
C LEU A 412 -7.95 -0.88 -8.57
N THR A 413 -7.68 -0.75 -9.86
CA THR A 413 -8.54 -1.32 -10.89
C THR A 413 -8.41 -2.85 -10.89
N GLY A 414 -9.38 -3.57 -11.46
CA GLY A 414 -9.30 -5.03 -11.51
C GLY A 414 -7.99 -5.54 -12.13
N THR A 415 -7.51 -4.87 -13.20
CA THR A 415 -6.26 -5.22 -13.88
C THR A 415 -5.02 -4.90 -13.03
N LEU A 416 -4.96 -3.73 -12.40
CA LEU A 416 -3.82 -3.34 -11.58
C LEU A 416 -3.68 -4.25 -10.36
N ASN A 417 -4.78 -4.52 -9.65
CA ASN A 417 -4.76 -5.42 -8.51
C ASN A 417 -4.33 -6.83 -8.89
N THR A 418 -4.86 -7.36 -10.00
CA THR A 418 -4.59 -8.73 -10.41
C THR A 418 -3.17 -8.92 -10.95
N TYR A 419 -2.62 -7.93 -11.67
CA TYR A 419 -1.41 -8.12 -12.46
C TYR A 419 -0.20 -7.39 -11.92
N TYR A 420 -0.35 -6.26 -11.25
CA TYR A 420 0.77 -5.50 -10.70
C TYR A 420 1.08 -5.89 -9.25
N TYR A 421 0.10 -5.80 -8.35
CA TYR A 421 0.33 -6.08 -6.92
C TYR A 421 0.39 -7.57 -6.61
N SER A 422 -0.34 -8.39 -7.34
CA SER A 422 -0.27 -9.84 -7.19
C SER A 422 0.80 -10.44 -8.11
N LYS A 423 1.02 -11.68 -8.03
CA LYS A 423 2.13 -12.53 -8.50
C LYS A 423 2.72 -12.29 -9.92
N ASN A 424 2.04 -11.59 -10.84
CA ASN A 424 2.47 -11.58 -12.25
C ASN A 424 3.58 -10.55 -12.55
N ALA A 425 3.36 -9.24 -12.31
CA ALA A 425 4.41 -8.25 -12.52
C ALA A 425 5.60 -8.42 -11.57
N PRO A 426 5.41 -8.74 -10.27
CA PRO A 426 6.50 -9.13 -9.39
C PRO A 426 7.32 -10.31 -9.92
N ALA A 427 6.67 -11.32 -10.48
CA ALA A 427 7.38 -12.48 -11.04
C ALA A 427 8.20 -12.11 -12.30
N VAL A 428 7.71 -11.19 -13.13
CA VAL A 428 8.46 -10.67 -14.29
C VAL A 428 9.66 -9.84 -13.82
N LEU A 429 9.48 -8.94 -12.85
CA LEU A 429 10.58 -8.16 -12.27
C LEU A 429 11.65 -9.06 -11.67
N ARG A 430 11.22 -10.05 -10.89
CA ARG A 430 12.11 -11.03 -10.29
C ARG A 430 12.90 -11.80 -11.35
N ALA A 431 12.25 -12.29 -12.39
CA ALA A 431 12.91 -13.00 -13.47
C ALA A 431 13.95 -12.13 -14.20
N MET A 432 13.64 -10.84 -14.46
CA MET A 432 14.62 -9.90 -15.03
C MET A 432 15.87 -9.75 -14.14
N ILE A 433 15.65 -9.58 -12.84
CA ILE A 433 16.74 -9.36 -11.87
C ILE A 433 17.60 -10.63 -11.71
N GLU A 434 16.97 -11.79 -11.63
CA GLU A 434 17.63 -13.11 -11.53
C GLU A 434 18.25 -13.57 -12.85
N LYS A 435 18.01 -12.88 -13.95
CA LYS A 435 18.38 -13.30 -15.30
C LYS A 435 17.86 -14.71 -15.63
N SER A 436 16.68 -15.00 -15.13
CA SER A 436 15.99 -16.28 -15.34
C SER A 436 14.90 -16.16 -16.42
N PRO A 437 14.44 -17.27 -17.01
CA PRO A 437 13.32 -17.26 -17.94
C PRO A 437 12.07 -16.65 -17.28
N TYR A 438 11.32 -15.87 -18.05
CA TYR A 438 10.07 -15.30 -17.55
C TYR A 438 9.02 -16.40 -17.31
N PRO A 439 8.09 -16.19 -16.37
CA PRO A 439 7.07 -17.18 -16.02
C PRO A 439 5.95 -17.26 -17.06
N THR A 440 6.31 -17.37 -18.34
CA THR A 440 5.37 -17.57 -19.46
C THR A 440 5.25 -19.05 -19.79
N THR A 441 4.07 -19.49 -20.20
CA THR A 441 3.81 -20.88 -20.54
C THR A 441 4.10 -21.23 -22.00
N GLY A 442 4.87 -20.44 -22.72
CA GLY A 442 5.22 -20.69 -24.12
C GLY A 442 6.71 -20.53 -24.35
N ASP A 443 7.25 -21.16 -25.37
CA ASP A 443 8.63 -21.08 -25.82
C ASP A 443 9.07 -19.67 -26.22
N VAL A 444 8.32 -18.68 -25.81
CA VAL A 444 8.48 -17.29 -26.18
C VAL A 444 9.42 -16.60 -25.20
N ILE A 445 10.72 -16.64 -25.44
CA ILE A 445 11.35 -15.38 -25.80
C ILE A 445 12.24 -14.74 -24.75
N LEU A 446 12.35 -15.19 -23.54
CA LEU A 446 13.16 -14.38 -22.63
C LEU A 446 14.40 -15.11 -22.14
N SER A 447 15.05 -15.81 -23.09
CA SER A 447 16.41 -16.30 -22.93
C SER A 447 17.48 -15.21 -22.90
N GLU A 448 17.12 -13.94 -23.20
CA GLU A 448 18.02 -12.81 -23.29
C GLU A 448 17.77 -11.71 -22.22
N THR A 449 17.38 -12.11 -21.01
CA THR A 449 17.17 -11.17 -19.88
C THR A 449 18.42 -10.36 -19.52
N GLU A 450 19.59 -10.76 -20.03
CA GLU A 450 20.85 -10.06 -19.83
C GLU A 450 21.08 -8.90 -20.80
N SER A 451 20.48 -8.97 -22.00
CA SER A 451 20.65 -7.95 -23.01
C SER A 451 19.82 -6.70 -22.69
N LEU A 452 20.24 -5.56 -23.23
CA LEU A 452 19.50 -4.31 -23.17
C LEU A 452 18.07 -4.48 -23.69
N GLU A 453 17.93 -5.17 -24.82
CA GLU A 453 16.63 -5.47 -25.43
C GLU A 453 15.79 -6.40 -24.56
N GLY A 454 16.39 -7.41 -23.94
CA GLY A 454 15.70 -8.31 -23.03
C GLY A 454 15.13 -7.60 -21.81
N VAL A 455 15.88 -6.68 -21.19
CA VAL A 455 15.39 -5.84 -20.09
C VAL A 455 14.24 -4.95 -20.55
N ARG A 456 14.35 -4.28 -21.72
CA ARG A 456 13.26 -3.47 -22.27
C ARG A 456 12.00 -4.28 -22.53
N LYS A 457 12.13 -5.49 -23.07
CA LYS A 457 11.00 -6.41 -23.27
C LYS A 457 10.34 -6.80 -21.94
N GLY A 458 11.12 -7.12 -20.91
CA GLY A 458 10.60 -7.43 -19.59
C GLY A 458 9.82 -6.29 -18.96
N LEU A 459 10.36 -5.08 -19.02
CA LEU A 459 9.68 -3.88 -18.54
C LEU A 459 8.38 -3.61 -19.31
N TYR A 460 8.38 -3.83 -20.62
CA TYR A 460 7.19 -3.71 -21.44
C TYR A 460 6.15 -4.78 -21.10
N MET A 461 6.58 -6.00 -20.77
CA MET A 461 5.67 -7.04 -20.30
C MET A 461 4.99 -6.64 -19.00
N MET A 462 5.73 -6.07 -18.03
CA MET A 462 5.12 -5.57 -16.78
C MET A 462 4.08 -4.49 -17.08
N GLU A 463 4.42 -3.51 -17.94
CA GLU A 463 3.51 -2.45 -18.37
C GLU A 463 2.27 -3.03 -19.04
N TYR A 464 2.44 -3.97 -19.94
CA TYR A 464 1.35 -4.57 -20.71
C TYR A 464 0.40 -5.36 -19.81
N LEU A 465 0.91 -6.06 -18.81
CA LEU A 465 0.13 -6.80 -17.82
C LEU A 465 -0.87 -5.89 -17.10
N TRP A 466 -0.41 -4.79 -16.56
CA TRP A 466 -1.28 -3.93 -15.76
C TRP A 466 -2.14 -2.98 -16.61
N MET A 467 -1.67 -2.56 -17.79
CA MET A 467 -2.44 -1.69 -18.68
C MET A 467 -3.55 -2.43 -19.45
N HIS A 468 -3.29 -3.66 -19.86
CA HIS A 468 -4.20 -4.41 -20.74
C HIS A 468 -4.87 -5.61 -20.05
N GLY A 469 -4.43 -5.99 -18.87
CA GLY A 469 -5.00 -7.12 -18.14
C GLY A 469 -4.81 -8.45 -18.84
N VAL A 470 -3.73 -8.61 -19.63
CA VAL A 470 -3.45 -9.80 -20.41
C VAL A 470 -2.65 -10.78 -19.57
N ASN A 471 -3.08 -12.04 -19.55
CA ASN A 471 -2.33 -13.10 -18.89
C ASN A 471 -0.96 -13.27 -19.59
N PRO A 472 0.15 -13.49 -18.86
CA PRO A 472 1.48 -13.71 -19.45
C PRO A 472 1.52 -14.75 -20.57
N LYS A 473 0.70 -15.81 -20.46
CA LYS A 473 0.59 -16.86 -21.50
C LYS A 473 -0.03 -16.35 -22.83
N ASP A 474 -0.72 -15.23 -22.79
CA ASP A 474 -1.43 -14.65 -23.94
C ASP A 474 -0.68 -13.44 -24.51
N PHE A 475 0.59 -13.24 -24.13
CA PHE A 475 1.43 -12.19 -24.71
C PHE A 475 1.61 -12.40 -26.21
N PRO A 476 1.47 -11.34 -27.02
CA PRO A 476 1.82 -11.41 -28.44
C PRO A 476 3.30 -11.77 -28.58
N ALA A 477 3.61 -12.67 -29.50
CA ALA A 477 4.99 -13.08 -29.79
C ALA A 477 5.90 -11.88 -30.21
N ASP A 478 5.28 -10.83 -30.74
CA ASP A 478 5.94 -9.65 -31.32
C ASP A 478 5.76 -8.42 -30.41
N LEU A 479 6.04 -8.54 -29.11
CA LEU A 479 5.98 -7.36 -28.24
C LEU A 479 6.93 -6.28 -28.78
N PRO A 480 6.41 -5.12 -29.25
CA PRO A 480 7.26 -4.08 -29.78
C PRO A 480 8.08 -3.48 -28.64
N VAL A 481 9.39 -3.45 -28.82
CA VAL A 481 10.27 -2.64 -27.97
C VAL A 481 10.07 -1.20 -28.44
N LYS A 482 9.59 -0.32 -27.56
CA LYS A 482 9.59 1.11 -27.87
C LYS A 482 11.04 1.55 -28.08
N ALA A 483 11.32 2.18 -29.22
CA ALA A 483 12.65 2.68 -29.58
C ALA A 483 13.09 3.81 -28.66
#